data_16a810670c83114d945cef320b6cab94
#
_entry.id   16a810670c83114d945cef320b6cab94
#
_cell.length_a   1.000
_cell.length_b   1.000
_cell.length_c   1.000
_cell.angle_alpha   90.00
_cell.angle_beta   90.00
_cell.angle_gamma   90.00
#
_symmetry.space_group_name_H-M   'P 1'
#
loop_
_entity.id
_entity.type
_entity.pdbx_description
1 polymer ?
#
loop_
_entity_poly.entity_id
_entity_poly.type
_entity_poly.pdbx_seq_one_letter_code
_entity_poly.pdbx_strand_id
1 'polypeptide(L)' 'MPNYKKSFNFRNGVQVDDDNFIVNPNGLVGIGTSIPREFLDVRGTAKVVGVATIK' A
#
# COMPACT_ATOMS: atom_id res chain seq x y z
N MET A 1 -7.74 -18.46 22.25
CA MET A 1 -8.16 -17.61 21.20
C MET A 1 -7.86 -18.21 19.84
N PRO A 2 -8.79 -18.20 19.02
CA PRO A 2 -8.49 -18.66 17.69
C PRO A 2 -7.48 -17.76 17.03
N ASN A 3 -6.53 -18.37 16.44
CA ASN A 3 -5.59 -17.63 15.65
C ASN A 3 -6.16 -17.45 14.28
N TYR A 4 -6.31 -16.20 13.91
CA TYR A 4 -6.70 -15.93 12.56
C TYR A 4 -5.52 -16.15 11.67
N LYS A 5 -5.63 -17.16 10.87
CA LYS A 5 -4.61 -17.38 9.87
C LYS A 5 -4.93 -16.69 8.60
N LYS A 6 -6.09 -16.07 8.53
CA LYS A 6 -6.51 -15.34 7.37
C LYS A 6 -6.39 -13.87 7.64
N SER A 7 -5.87 -13.15 6.68
CA SER A 7 -5.88 -11.71 6.71
C SER A 7 -7.26 -11.20 6.35
N PHE A 8 -7.54 -9.98 6.74
CA PHE A 8 -8.71 -9.32 6.24
C PHE A 8 -8.53 -9.08 4.76
N ASN A 9 -9.57 -9.35 3.99
CA ASN A 9 -9.48 -9.27 2.57
C ASN A 9 -10.34 -8.10 2.08
N PHE A 10 -9.68 -7.06 1.61
CA PHE A 10 -10.35 -5.86 1.12
C PHE A 10 -10.36 -5.90 -0.40
N ARG A 11 -11.47 -6.33 -0.96
CA ARG A 11 -11.53 -6.54 -2.41
C ARG A 11 -11.61 -5.24 -3.19
N ASN A 12 -12.16 -4.23 -2.58
CA ASN A 12 -12.28 -2.93 -3.25
C ASN A 12 -11.16 -1.99 -2.89
N GLY A 13 -10.17 -2.52 -2.18
CA GLY A 13 -9.05 -1.71 -1.79
C GLY A 13 -9.21 -1.11 -0.42
N VAL A 14 -8.21 -0.34 -0.04
CA VAL A 14 -8.17 0.33 1.26
C VAL A 14 -7.79 1.77 0.99
N GLN A 15 -8.47 2.67 1.67
CA GLN A 15 -8.17 4.08 1.51
C GLN A 15 -8.16 4.73 2.88
N VAL A 16 -7.09 5.44 3.16
CA VAL A 16 -6.96 6.19 4.40
C VAL A 16 -6.84 7.65 4.01
N ASP A 17 -7.86 8.42 4.35
CA ASP A 17 -7.86 9.86 4.17
C ASP A 17 -7.46 10.27 2.75
N ASP A 18 -8.19 9.77 1.80
CA ASP A 18 -8.05 10.07 0.38
C ASP A 18 -6.72 9.63 -0.19
N ASP A 19 -5.65 10.37 0.08
CA ASP A 19 -4.37 10.08 -0.56
C ASP A 19 -3.25 9.81 0.43
N ASN A 20 -3.55 9.71 1.71
CA ASN A 20 -2.48 9.39 2.66
C ASN A 20 -1.97 7.99 2.45
N PHE A 21 -2.85 7.06 2.19
CA PHE A 21 -2.47 5.69 1.96
C PHE A 21 -3.61 5.03 1.19
N ILE A 22 -3.28 4.40 0.09
CA ILE A 22 -4.30 3.75 -0.70
C ILE A 22 -3.76 2.45 -1.28
N VAL A 23 -4.61 1.44 -1.26
CA VAL A 23 -4.38 0.20 -2.00
C VAL A 23 -5.60 0.05 -2.89
N ASN A 24 -5.41 0.19 -4.19
CA ASN A 24 -6.56 0.14 -5.08
C ASN A 24 -6.86 -1.30 -5.48
N PRO A 25 -8.03 -1.55 -6.07
CA PRO A 25 -8.40 -2.92 -6.41
C PRO A 25 -7.51 -3.57 -7.45
N ASN A 26 -6.72 -2.79 -8.16
CA ASN A 26 -5.80 -3.32 -9.16
C ASN A 26 -4.47 -3.74 -8.56
N GLY A 27 -4.29 -3.57 -7.25
CA GLY A 27 -3.09 -4.00 -6.58
C GLY A 27 -2.00 -2.94 -6.50
N LEU A 28 -2.35 -1.70 -6.78
CA LEU A 28 -1.39 -0.61 -6.71
C LEU A 28 -1.47 0.05 -5.34
N VAL A 29 -0.33 0.33 -4.76
CA VAL A 29 -0.23 0.95 -3.45
C VAL A 29 0.29 2.36 -3.61
N GLY A 30 -0.44 3.32 -3.07
CA GLY A 30 -0.04 4.71 -3.12
C GLY A 30 0.10 5.27 -1.72
N ILE A 31 1.14 6.04 -1.52
CA ILE A 31 1.38 6.77 -0.28
C ILE A 31 1.59 8.21 -0.68
N GLY A 32 0.66 9.07 -0.29
CA GLY A 32 0.68 10.46 -0.69
C GLY A 32 0.09 10.71 -2.07
N THR A 33 -0.57 9.74 -2.63
CA THR A 33 -1.24 9.89 -3.91
C THR A 33 -2.46 9.00 -3.93
N SER A 34 -3.53 9.49 -4.49
CA SER A 34 -4.74 8.69 -4.68
C SER A 34 -4.74 8.00 -6.04
N ILE A 35 -3.74 8.27 -6.85
CA ILE A 35 -3.65 7.69 -8.19
C ILE A 35 -2.27 7.08 -8.35
N PRO A 36 -2.02 5.93 -7.73
CA PRO A 36 -0.71 5.29 -7.88
C PRO A 36 -0.55 4.77 -9.31
N ARG A 37 0.61 5.00 -9.87
CA ARG A 37 0.90 4.59 -11.24
C ARG A 37 1.84 3.41 -11.31
N GLU A 38 2.41 3.04 -10.18
CA GLU A 38 3.27 1.88 -10.07
C GLU A 38 2.73 0.99 -8.99
N PHE A 39 3.23 -0.20 -8.88
CA PHE A 39 2.81 -1.08 -7.80
C PHE A 39 3.02 -0.44 -6.43
N LEU A 40 4.03 0.38 -6.32
CA LEU A 40 4.26 1.18 -5.12
C LEU A 40 4.64 2.57 -5.56
N ASP A 41 3.77 3.51 -5.30
CA ASP A 41 3.96 4.91 -5.71
C ASP A 41 3.98 5.77 -4.46
N VAL A 42 5.15 6.26 -4.09
CA VAL A 42 5.32 7.12 -2.93
C VAL A 42 5.64 8.52 -3.42
N ARG A 43 4.75 9.43 -3.11
CA ARG A 43 4.92 10.83 -3.49
C ARG A 43 5.50 11.57 -2.32
N GLY A 44 6.80 11.48 -2.20
CA GLY A 44 7.50 12.08 -1.09
C GLY A 44 8.76 11.32 -0.83
N THR A 45 9.21 11.35 0.41
CA THR A 45 10.46 10.72 0.81
C THR A 45 10.16 9.34 1.37
N ALA A 46 10.92 8.36 0.93
CA ALA A 46 10.81 7.01 1.46
C ALA A 46 12.12 6.67 2.16
N LYS A 47 12.00 5.94 3.26
CA LYS A 47 13.17 5.46 3.98
C LYS A 47 13.06 3.95 4.11
N VAL A 48 14.08 3.28 3.62
CA VAL A 48 14.16 1.83 3.71
C VAL A 48 15.41 1.51 4.51
N VAL A 49 15.21 0.79 5.62
CA VAL A 49 16.30 0.45 6.53
C VAL A 49 16.53 -1.04 6.43
N GLY A 50 17.81 -1.42 6.35
CA GLY A 50 18.20 -2.80 6.20
C GLY A 50 18.63 -3.07 4.79
N VAL A 51 18.41 -4.29 4.35
CA VAL A 51 18.78 -4.68 2.99
C VAL A 51 17.56 -4.57 2.10
N ALA A 52 17.69 -3.78 1.06
CA ALA A 52 16.62 -3.62 0.08
C ALA A 52 17.21 -3.70 -1.30
N THR A 53 16.56 -4.44 -2.17
CA THR A 53 16.91 -4.49 -3.57
C THR A 53 15.77 -3.91 -4.36
N ILE A 54 16.00 -2.78 -4.96
CA ILE A 54 15.00 -2.09 -5.77
C ILE A 54 15.47 -2.10 -7.21
N LYS A 55 14.64 -2.67 -8.05
CA LYS A 55 14.99 -2.80 -9.46
C LYS A 55 14.02 -2.05 -10.34
#